data_c24038812d7a3d96e2a95478cefc2194
#
_entry.id   c24038812d7a3d96e2a95478cefc2194
#
_cell.length_a   1.000
_cell.length_b   1.000
_cell.length_c   1.000
_cell.angle_alpha   90.00
_cell.angle_beta   90.00
_cell.angle_gamma   90.00
#
_symmetry.space_group_name_H-M   'P 1'
#
loop_
_entity.id
_entity.type
_entity.pdbx_description
1 polymer ?
#
loop_
_entity_poly.entity_id
_entity_poly.type
_entity_poly.pdbx_seq_one_letter_code
_entity_poly.pdbx_strand_id
1 'polypeptide(L)'
;MMARSATRRLERPCDERAGAGRPATTRHWVPIVVGVVAWLAVWQIVAMAVGQEIVVASPLRVAQVLGHLVASGSFWVTAARTAGHIVAGFLLAVALGTALAWVASLHRWVAALLSPPIRLTRLVPVVSFIILLLIWGGSAWLATTVSCLMVLPAVFDSISEGLARVPSELREMARVFRVPRWRTLTAITAPALWPYLIAACRVGVGLAWKAGVSAEVIGLPAGTIGERLSMAKLYLATGDLFAWTAVIVALGIATERLALWLLGRAERRFEGVGL
;
A
#
# COMPACT_ATOMS: atom_id res chain seq x y z
N MET A 1 -75.27 8.47 -23.33
CA MET A 1 -75.80 7.84 -22.11
C MET A 1 -74.60 7.66 -21.20
N MET A 2 -74.42 8.62 -20.32
CA MET A 2 -74.20 8.50 -18.87
C MET A 2 -73.23 7.38 -18.46
N ALA A 3 -72.11 7.60 -17.77
CA ALA A 3 -72.05 8.17 -16.43
C ALA A 3 -70.65 8.64 -16.06
N ARG A 4 -70.65 9.74 -15.41
CA ARG A 4 -69.68 10.30 -14.46
C ARG A 4 -69.39 9.34 -13.30
N SER A 5 -68.15 9.32 -12.82
CA SER A 5 -67.84 9.28 -11.38
C SER A 5 -66.33 9.31 -11.24
N ALA A 6 -65.86 10.34 -10.73
CA ALA A 6 -65.60 10.65 -9.32
C ALA A 6 -64.12 10.43 -8.96
N THR A 7 -63.38 11.52 -9.17
CA THR A 7 -62.12 11.83 -8.52
C THR A 7 -62.28 11.80 -6.99
N ARG A 8 -61.73 10.79 -6.33
CA ARG A 8 -61.55 10.82 -4.89
C ARG A 8 -60.09 11.10 -4.57
N ARG A 9 -59.81 12.35 -4.28
CA ARG A 9 -58.60 12.77 -3.55
C ARG A 9 -58.61 12.06 -2.21
N LEU A 10 -57.64 11.19 -2.01
CA LEU A 10 -57.23 10.77 -0.67
C LEU A 10 -56.06 11.66 -0.25
N GLU A 11 -56.42 12.73 0.39
CA GLU A 11 -55.52 13.50 1.27
C GLU A 11 -55.10 12.53 2.38
N ARG A 12 -53.85 12.16 2.37
CA ARG A 12 -53.22 11.53 3.54
C ARG A 12 -52.62 12.64 4.38
N PRO A 13 -52.93 12.67 5.66
CA PRO A 13 -52.41 13.68 6.56
C PRO A 13 -50.89 13.52 6.69
N CYS A 14 -50.19 14.65 6.70
CA CYS A 14 -48.81 14.77 7.16
C CYS A 14 -48.74 14.23 8.58
N ASP A 15 -48.23 13.00 8.72
CA ASP A 15 -47.92 12.46 10.04
C ASP A 15 -46.55 13.02 10.44
N GLU A 16 -46.63 13.91 11.36
CA GLU A 16 -45.60 14.50 12.18
C GLU A 16 -44.82 13.39 12.90
N ARG A 17 -43.73 12.94 12.32
CA ARG A 17 -42.70 12.25 13.07
C ARG A 17 -41.47 13.11 13.10
N ALA A 18 -41.61 14.21 13.82
CA ALA A 18 -40.50 14.86 14.48
C ALA A 18 -39.84 13.87 15.44
N GLY A 19 -38.51 13.83 15.40
CA GLY A 19 -37.74 13.28 16.50
C GLY A 19 -37.11 11.90 16.29
N ALA A 20 -36.55 11.59 15.12
CA ALA A 20 -35.47 10.61 15.09
C ALA A 20 -34.19 11.35 15.45
N GLY A 21 -33.80 11.27 16.71
CA GLY A 21 -32.55 11.82 17.22
C GLY A 21 -31.39 11.45 16.33
N ARG A 22 -30.64 12.45 15.89
CA ARG A 22 -29.32 12.27 15.28
C ARG A 22 -28.56 11.30 16.19
N PRO A 23 -28.12 10.13 15.71
CA PRO A 23 -27.25 9.33 16.51
C PRO A 23 -26.05 10.20 16.83
N ALA A 24 -25.82 10.42 18.11
CA ALA A 24 -24.63 11.04 18.62
C ALA A 24 -23.44 10.40 17.87
N THR A 25 -22.55 11.24 17.37
CA THR A 25 -21.28 10.83 16.76
C THR A 25 -20.52 10.01 17.82
N THR A 26 -20.85 8.75 17.93
CA THR A 26 -20.15 7.81 18.77
C THR A 26 -18.71 7.80 18.27
N ARG A 27 -17.85 8.27 19.14
CA ARG A 27 -16.40 8.37 19.02
C ARG A 27 -15.87 7.10 18.33
N HIS A 28 -15.64 7.13 17.02
CA HIS A 28 -15.16 6.00 16.22
C HIS A 28 -13.84 5.40 16.73
N TRP A 29 -13.16 6.11 17.62
CA TRP A 29 -11.91 5.71 18.25
C TRP A 29 -12.10 4.67 19.37
N VAL A 30 -13.26 4.66 20.04
CA VAL A 30 -13.50 3.77 21.19
C VAL A 30 -13.39 2.29 20.79
N PRO A 31 -14.07 1.79 19.75
CA PRO A 31 -13.96 0.38 19.38
C PRO A 31 -12.55 0.01 18.91
N ILE A 32 -11.83 0.94 18.27
CA ILE A 32 -10.45 0.70 17.84
C ILE A 32 -9.53 0.57 19.05
N VAL A 33 -9.62 1.51 20.00
CA VAL A 33 -8.82 1.47 21.24
C VAL A 33 -9.12 0.22 22.05
N VAL A 34 -10.39 -0.12 22.22
CA VAL A 34 -10.79 -1.36 22.91
C VAL A 34 -10.22 -2.59 22.22
N GLY A 35 -10.27 -2.66 20.89
CA GLY A 35 -9.68 -3.75 20.11
C GLY A 35 -8.18 -3.87 20.32
N VAL A 36 -7.44 -2.75 20.25
CA VAL A 36 -5.99 -2.73 20.47
C VAL A 36 -5.64 -3.17 21.90
N VAL A 37 -6.36 -2.64 22.92
CA VAL A 37 -6.12 -3.01 24.33
C VAL A 37 -6.42 -4.50 24.55
N ALA A 38 -7.50 -5.01 23.97
CA ALA A 38 -7.84 -6.45 24.06
C ALA A 38 -6.74 -7.33 23.46
N TRP A 39 -6.22 -6.99 22.29
CA TRP A 39 -5.11 -7.72 21.66
C TRP A 39 -3.82 -7.65 22.46
N LEU A 40 -3.49 -6.49 23.03
CA LEU A 40 -2.32 -6.34 23.91
C LEU A 40 -2.49 -7.16 25.19
N ALA A 41 -3.70 -7.23 25.76
CA ALA A 41 -3.98 -8.05 26.92
C ALA A 41 -3.84 -9.55 26.60
N VAL A 42 -4.37 -10.00 25.47
CA VAL A 42 -4.19 -11.40 25.00
C VAL A 42 -2.71 -11.72 24.82
N TRP A 43 -1.94 -10.84 24.18
CA TRP A 43 -0.51 -11.02 24.02
C TRP A 43 0.21 -11.09 25.38
N GLN A 44 -0.11 -10.21 26.31
CA GLN A 44 0.47 -10.23 27.66
C GLN A 44 0.15 -11.55 28.39
N ILE A 45 -1.09 -12.03 28.31
CA ILE A 45 -1.50 -13.31 28.93
C ILE A 45 -0.72 -14.48 28.32
N VAL A 46 -0.57 -14.52 26.99
CA VAL A 46 0.22 -15.56 26.30
C VAL A 46 1.69 -15.51 26.74
N ALA A 47 2.28 -14.31 26.81
CA ALA A 47 3.66 -14.16 27.26
C ALA A 47 3.86 -14.64 28.71
N MET A 48 2.91 -14.37 29.61
CA MET A 48 2.95 -14.86 30.98
C MET A 48 2.73 -16.39 31.07
N ALA A 49 1.84 -16.94 30.26
CA ALA A 49 1.57 -18.38 30.23
C ALA A 49 2.77 -19.19 29.72
N VAL A 50 3.50 -18.66 28.75
CA VAL A 50 4.76 -19.27 28.25
C VAL A 50 5.89 -19.16 29.28
N GLY A 51 5.94 -18.08 30.06
CA GLY A 51 6.89 -17.89 31.15
C GLY A 51 8.36 -17.78 30.75
N GLN A 52 8.66 -17.78 29.44
CA GLN A 52 10.01 -17.70 28.89
C GLN A 52 10.16 -16.52 27.92
N GLU A 53 10.82 -15.47 28.32
CA GLU A 53 11.03 -14.26 27.51
C GLU A 53 11.81 -14.54 26.21
N ILE A 54 12.60 -15.60 26.17
CA ILE A 54 13.33 -16.04 24.97
C ILE A 54 12.37 -16.53 23.88
N VAL A 55 11.20 -17.08 24.27
CA VAL A 55 10.21 -17.61 23.31
C VAL A 55 9.22 -16.53 22.90
N VAL A 56 8.66 -15.81 23.88
CA VAL A 56 7.68 -14.76 23.64
C VAL A 56 8.00 -13.57 24.54
N ALA A 57 8.47 -12.47 23.94
CA ALA A 57 8.66 -11.23 24.67
C ALA A 57 7.32 -10.61 25.05
N SER A 58 7.20 -10.10 26.28
CA SER A 58 6.00 -9.40 26.73
C SER A 58 5.88 -8.02 26.07
N PRO A 59 4.67 -7.49 25.86
CA PRO A 59 4.46 -6.13 25.36
C PRO A 59 5.22 -5.06 26.14
N LEU A 60 5.30 -5.21 27.47
CA LEU A 60 6.03 -4.30 28.34
C LEU A 60 7.53 -4.33 28.03
N ARG A 61 8.11 -5.54 27.87
CA ARG A 61 9.53 -5.69 27.51
C ARG A 61 9.83 -5.06 26.16
N VAL A 62 8.97 -5.30 25.17
CA VAL A 62 9.09 -4.70 23.82
C VAL A 62 9.04 -3.17 23.89
N ALA A 63 8.14 -2.61 24.70
CA ALA A 63 8.04 -1.16 24.89
C ALA A 63 9.31 -0.56 25.56
N GLN A 64 9.88 -1.25 26.54
CA GLN A 64 11.15 -0.83 27.17
C GLN A 64 12.32 -0.84 26.17
N VAL A 65 12.48 -1.95 25.42
CA VAL A 65 13.50 -2.07 24.39
C VAL A 65 13.34 -0.99 23.32
N LEU A 66 12.10 -0.76 22.85
CA LEU A 66 11.81 0.26 21.87
C LEU A 66 12.16 1.66 22.39
N GLY A 67 11.85 1.97 23.68
CA GLY A 67 12.23 3.22 24.30
C GLY A 67 13.75 3.45 24.29
N HIS A 68 14.54 2.43 24.60
CA HIS A 68 16.01 2.50 24.53
C HIS A 68 16.53 2.65 23.10
N LEU A 69 15.93 1.92 22.15
CA LEU A 69 16.32 2.00 20.74
C LEU A 69 16.07 3.39 20.16
N VAL A 70 14.89 3.96 20.37
CA VAL A 70 14.51 5.29 19.84
C VAL A 70 15.40 6.41 20.40
N ALA A 71 15.92 6.25 21.63
CA ALA A 71 16.86 7.20 22.22
C ALA A 71 18.23 7.18 21.56
N SER A 72 18.58 6.13 20.80
CA SER A 72 19.87 6.00 20.12
C SER A 72 19.86 6.65 18.74
N GLY A 73 20.91 7.43 18.41
CA GLY A 73 21.05 8.01 17.07
C GLY A 73 21.19 6.94 15.96
N SER A 74 21.79 5.81 16.28
CA SER A 74 21.97 4.68 15.34
C SER A 74 20.63 4.08 14.88
N PHE A 75 19.61 4.12 15.73
CA PHE A 75 18.26 3.67 15.40
C PHE A 75 17.70 4.41 14.18
N TRP A 76 17.75 5.74 14.21
CA TRP A 76 17.20 6.59 13.15
C TRP A 76 17.94 6.42 11.83
N VAL A 77 19.26 6.23 11.87
CA VAL A 77 20.07 5.95 10.68
C VAL A 77 19.69 4.59 10.07
N THR A 78 19.55 3.55 10.88
CA THR A 78 19.14 2.22 10.46
C THR A 78 17.73 2.23 9.86
N ALA A 79 16.78 2.86 10.54
CA ALA A 79 15.39 2.99 10.08
C ALA A 79 15.30 3.76 8.75
N ALA A 80 16.02 4.90 8.65
CA ALA A 80 16.04 5.70 7.43
C ALA A 80 16.69 4.97 6.24
N ARG A 81 17.74 4.18 6.47
CA ARG A 81 18.40 3.40 5.42
C ARG A 81 17.48 2.34 4.85
N THR A 82 16.87 1.52 5.70
CA THR A 82 15.88 0.52 5.27
C THR A 82 14.69 1.16 4.56
N ALA A 83 14.10 2.21 5.15
CA ALA A 83 13.01 2.94 4.51
C ALA A 83 13.42 3.52 3.15
N GLY A 84 14.62 4.08 3.05
CA GLY A 84 15.18 4.60 1.80
C GLY A 84 15.25 3.55 0.70
N HIS A 85 15.81 2.37 0.99
CA HIS A 85 15.90 1.26 0.03
C HIS A 85 14.51 0.79 -0.43
N ILE A 86 13.58 0.59 0.50
CA ILE A 86 12.23 0.08 0.20
C ILE A 86 11.42 1.12 -0.58
N VAL A 87 11.44 2.38 -0.16
CA VAL A 87 10.73 3.47 -0.85
C VAL A 87 11.31 3.69 -2.24
N ALA A 88 12.63 3.64 -2.41
CA ALA A 88 13.25 3.73 -3.73
C ALA A 88 12.79 2.60 -4.65
N GLY A 89 12.75 1.36 -4.15
CA GLY A 89 12.24 0.20 -4.88
C GLY A 89 10.76 0.35 -5.26
N PHE A 90 9.94 0.82 -4.33
CA PHE A 90 8.53 1.11 -4.57
C PHE A 90 8.33 2.18 -5.65
N LEU A 91 9.01 3.31 -5.56
CA LEU A 91 8.91 4.39 -6.55
C LEU A 91 9.39 3.93 -7.94
N LEU A 92 10.47 3.15 -7.98
CA LEU A 92 10.96 2.55 -9.22
C LEU A 92 9.91 1.61 -9.83
N ALA A 93 9.25 0.78 -9.02
CA ALA A 93 8.18 -0.09 -9.47
C ALA A 93 6.98 0.67 -10.02
N VAL A 94 6.58 1.76 -9.35
CA VAL A 94 5.48 2.63 -9.82
C VAL A 94 5.84 3.25 -11.17
N ALA A 95 7.05 3.79 -11.31
CA ALA A 95 7.51 4.39 -12.56
C ALA A 95 7.61 3.37 -13.69
N LEU A 96 8.30 2.24 -13.47
CA LEU A 96 8.48 1.19 -14.47
C LEU A 96 7.16 0.48 -14.80
N GLY A 97 6.36 0.13 -13.79
CA GLY A 97 5.06 -0.54 -13.99
C GLY A 97 4.09 0.31 -14.80
N THR A 98 4.02 1.61 -14.51
CA THR A 98 3.21 2.56 -15.28
C THR A 98 3.73 2.72 -16.71
N ALA A 99 5.05 2.88 -16.88
CA ALA A 99 5.66 3.00 -18.21
C ALA A 99 5.44 1.74 -19.07
N LEU A 100 5.65 0.54 -18.48
CA LEU A 100 5.44 -0.72 -19.17
C LEU A 100 3.97 -0.95 -19.55
N ALA A 101 3.03 -0.62 -18.65
CA ALA A 101 1.60 -0.69 -18.93
C ALA A 101 1.20 0.26 -20.06
N TRP A 102 1.78 1.46 -20.06
CA TRP A 102 1.58 2.43 -21.14
C TRP A 102 2.09 1.91 -22.48
N VAL A 103 3.32 1.42 -22.55
CA VAL A 103 3.91 0.85 -23.79
C VAL A 103 3.12 -0.36 -24.27
N ALA A 104 2.69 -1.24 -23.34
CA ALA A 104 1.83 -2.37 -23.66
C ALA A 104 0.48 -1.96 -24.28
N SER A 105 -0.08 -0.82 -23.86
CA SER A 105 -1.34 -0.31 -24.40
C SER A 105 -1.25 0.21 -25.84
N LEU A 106 -0.05 0.52 -26.33
CA LEU A 106 0.16 1.04 -27.67
C LEU A 106 0.07 -0.07 -28.76
N HIS A 107 0.53 -1.29 -28.43
CA HIS A 107 0.58 -2.39 -29.39
C HIS A 107 0.27 -3.73 -28.72
N ARG A 108 -0.68 -4.48 -29.29
CA ARG A 108 -1.07 -5.82 -28.81
C ARG A 108 0.09 -6.81 -28.72
N TRP A 109 1.09 -6.69 -29.59
CA TRP A 109 2.27 -7.54 -29.58
C TRP A 109 3.17 -7.26 -28.37
N VAL A 110 3.30 -6.00 -27.97
CA VAL A 110 4.06 -5.61 -26.77
C VAL A 110 3.34 -6.12 -25.50
N ALA A 111 2.02 -6.00 -25.47
CA ALA A 111 1.23 -6.57 -24.38
C ALA A 111 1.40 -8.09 -24.27
N ALA A 112 1.37 -8.80 -25.41
CA ALA A 112 1.58 -10.23 -25.45
C ALA A 112 2.98 -10.66 -25.02
N LEU A 113 4.01 -9.87 -25.34
CA LEU A 113 5.39 -10.12 -24.93
C LEU A 113 5.63 -9.85 -23.44
N LEU A 114 5.05 -8.79 -22.88
CA LEU A 114 5.28 -8.38 -21.48
C LEU A 114 4.43 -9.18 -20.48
N SER A 115 3.24 -9.66 -20.89
CA SER A 115 2.34 -10.36 -19.98
C SER A 115 2.93 -11.64 -19.36
N PRO A 116 3.61 -12.55 -20.08
CA PRO A 116 4.16 -13.77 -19.47
C PRO A 116 5.21 -13.50 -18.41
N PRO A 117 6.28 -12.70 -18.64
CA PRO A 117 7.29 -12.46 -17.60
C PRO A 117 6.71 -11.78 -16.37
N ILE A 118 5.78 -10.82 -16.55
CA ILE A 118 5.14 -10.12 -15.42
C ILE A 118 4.27 -11.08 -14.59
N ARG A 119 3.56 -12.01 -15.24
CA ARG A 119 2.77 -13.04 -14.51
C ARG A 119 3.67 -14.04 -13.79
N LEU A 120 4.78 -14.42 -14.37
CA LEU A 120 5.73 -15.37 -13.77
C LEU A 120 6.32 -14.83 -12.47
N THR A 121 6.59 -13.52 -12.36
CA THR A 121 7.14 -12.92 -11.12
C THR A 121 6.21 -13.10 -9.91
N ARG A 122 4.91 -13.31 -10.12
CA ARG A 122 3.94 -13.58 -9.02
C ARG A 122 3.96 -15.02 -8.53
N LEU A 123 4.35 -15.94 -9.38
CA LEU A 123 4.35 -17.38 -9.09
C LEU A 123 5.65 -17.84 -8.45
N VAL A 124 6.74 -17.14 -8.72
CA VAL A 124 8.05 -17.48 -8.16
C VAL A 124 8.14 -17.01 -6.70
N PRO A 125 8.53 -17.91 -5.78
CA PRO A 125 8.75 -17.52 -4.38
C PRO A 125 9.76 -16.38 -4.27
N VAL A 126 9.46 -15.35 -3.46
CA VAL A 126 10.32 -14.18 -3.29
C VAL A 126 11.73 -14.56 -2.83
N VAL A 127 11.86 -15.60 -2.01
CA VAL A 127 13.16 -16.08 -1.51
C VAL A 127 14.08 -16.54 -2.65
N SER A 128 13.53 -17.17 -3.70
CA SER A 128 14.30 -17.60 -4.87
C SER A 128 14.90 -16.39 -5.62
N PHE A 129 14.12 -15.32 -5.76
CA PHE A 129 14.63 -14.06 -6.35
C PHE A 129 15.72 -13.43 -5.47
N ILE A 130 15.54 -13.43 -4.14
CA ILE A 130 16.53 -12.88 -3.21
C ILE A 130 17.86 -13.58 -3.35
N ILE A 131 17.87 -14.93 -3.35
CA ILE A 131 19.09 -15.72 -3.48
C ILE A 131 19.77 -15.46 -4.83
N LEU A 132 19.00 -15.46 -5.91
CA LEU A 132 19.53 -15.24 -7.25
C LEU A 132 20.18 -13.84 -7.40
N LEU A 133 19.46 -12.81 -6.92
CA LEU A 133 19.95 -11.44 -6.96
C LEU A 133 21.15 -11.21 -6.04
N LEU A 134 21.21 -11.92 -4.92
CA LEU A 134 22.36 -11.86 -4.01
C LEU A 134 23.63 -12.39 -4.67
N ILE A 135 23.51 -13.47 -5.45
CA ILE A 135 24.65 -14.06 -6.20
C ILE A 135 25.16 -13.08 -7.28
N TRP A 136 24.24 -12.38 -7.97
CA TRP A 136 24.61 -11.52 -9.10
C TRP A 136 24.99 -10.10 -8.70
N GLY A 137 24.33 -9.52 -7.70
CA GLY A 137 24.41 -8.07 -7.40
C GLY A 137 24.86 -7.71 -6.00
N GLY A 138 25.11 -8.72 -5.13
CA GLY A 138 25.45 -8.48 -3.73
C GLY A 138 24.27 -7.92 -2.91
N SER A 139 24.55 -7.52 -1.67
CA SER A 139 23.51 -7.14 -0.71
C SER A 139 23.08 -5.68 -0.76
N ALA A 140 23.87 -4.77 -1.33
CA ALA A 140 23.65 -3.31 -1.22
C ALA A 140 22.34 -2.83 -1.84
N TRP A 141 21.96 -3.33 -3.02
CA TRP A 141 20.75 -2.94 -3.75
C TRP A 141 19.62 -3.97 -3.66
N LEU A 142 19.83 -5.03 -2.89
CA LEU A 142 18.96 -6.19 -2.85
C LEU A 142 17.53 -5.82 -2.43
N ALA A 143 17.38 -5.08 -1.33
CA ALA A 143 16.06 -4.65 -0.84
C ALA A 143 15.32 -3.78 -1.86
N THR A 144 16.03 -2.85 -2.51
CA THR A 144 15.45 -1.97 -3.55
C THR A 144 14.97 -2.78 -4.76
N THR A 145 15.81 -3.71 -5.25
CA THR A 145 15.48 -4.52 -6.43
C THR A 145 14.33 -5.48 -6.15
N VAL A 146 14.35 -6.16 -4.99
CA VAL A 146 13.29 -7.11 -4.61
C VAL A 146 11.97 -6.40 -4.35
N SER A 147 11.99 -5.25 -3.67
CA SER A 147 10.79 -4.41 -3.50
C SER A 147 10.21 -3.98 -4.84
N CYS A 148 11.06 -3.53 -5.77
CA CYS A 148 10.64 -3.16 -7.12
C CYS A 148 10.01 -4.35 -7.86
N LEU A 149 10.66 -5.51 -7.85
CA LEU A 149 10.21 -6.70 -8.57
C LEU A 149 8.84 -7.19 -8.07
N MET A 150 8.59 -7.11 -6.76
CA MET A 150 7.33 -7.56 -6.16
C MET A 150 6.16 -6.59 -6.38
N VAL A 151 6.43 -5.30 -6.46
CA VAL A 151 5.40 -4.27 -6.66
C VAL A 151 5.06 -4.06 -8.14
N LEU A 152 6.05 -4.20 -9.02
CA LEU A 152 5.91 -3.93 -10.45
C LEU A 152 4.71 -4.62 -11.11
N PRO A 153 4.44 -5.94 -10.89
CA PRO A 153 3.29 -6.61 -11.49
C PRO A 153 1.95 -6.02 -11.04
N ALA A 154 1.84 -5.64 -9.77
CA ALA A 154 0.62 -5.06 -9.23
C ALA A 154 0.31 -3.70 -9.86
N VAL A 155 1.34 -2.85 -10.04
CA VAL A 155 1.21 -1.56 -10.72
C VAL A 155 0.89 -1.75 -12.19
N PHE A 156 1.62 -2.64 -12.89
CA PHE A 156 1.40 -2.93 -14.31
C PHE A 156 -0.05 -3.35 -14.60
N ASP A 157 -0.59 -4.30 -13.83
CA ASP A 157 -1.95 -4.79 -14.04
C ASP A 157 -2.99 -3.72 -13.73
N SER A 158 -2.83 -3.02 -12.62
CA SER A 158 -3.76 -1.97 -12.22
C SER A 158 -3.84 -0.85 -13.25
N ILE A 159 -2.69 -0.39 -13.74
CA ILE A 159 -2.63 0.65 -14.78
C ILE A 159 -3.12 0.13 -16.12
N SER A 160 -2.81 -1.12 -16.49
CA SER A 160 -3.32 -1.75 -17.72
C SER A 160 -4.85 -1.85 -17.70
N GLU A 161 -5.43 -2.24 -16.58
CA GLU A 161 -6.88 -2.25 -16.39
C GLU A 161 -7.47 -0.84 -16.51
N GLY A 162 -6.86 0.16 -15.87
CA GLY A 162 -7.28 1.56 -15.98
C GLY A 162 -7.25 2.05 -17.43
N LEU A 163 -6.18 1.75 -18.18
CA LEU A 163 -6.07 2.11 -19.60
C LEU A 163 -7.14 1.46 -20.48
N ALA A 164 -7.51 0.21 -20.18
CA ALA A 164 -8.56 -0.50 -20.89
C ALA A 164 -9.95 0.07 -20.63
N ARG A 165 -10.18 0.71 -19.47
CA ARG A 165 -11.47 1.29 -19.08
C ARG A 165 -11.66 2.75 -19.46
N VAL A 166 -10.66 3.39 -20.09
CA VAL A 166 -10.84 4.74 -20.63
C VAL A 166 -11.89 4.70 -21.75
N PRO A 167 -13.01 5.47 -21.66
CA PRO A 167 -14.09 5.44 -22.65
C PRO A 167 -13.58 5.70 -24.08
N SER A 168 -13.98 4.85 -25.02
CA SER A 168 -13.62 4.99 -26.44
C SER A 168 -14.16 6.28 -27.04
N GLU A 169 -15.36 6.69 -26.60
CA GLU A 169 -16.06 7.89 -27.03
C GLU A 169 -15.22 9.16 -26.77
N LEU A 170 -14.61 9.26 -25.60
CA LEU A 170 -13.74 10.40 -25.25
C LEU A 170 -12.48 10.43 -26.11
N ARG A 171 -11.94 9.27 -26.46
CA ARG A 171 -10.78 9.16 -27.36
C ARG A 171 -11.14 9.50 -28.80
N GLU A 172 -12.32 9.09 -29.24
CA GLU A 172 -12.85 9.41 -30.58
C GLU A 172 -13.14 10.91 -30.68
N MET A 173 -13.82 11.48 -29.67
CA MET A 173 -14.05 12.92 -29.59
C MET A 173 -12.72 13.71 -29.67
N ALA A 174 -11.71 13.34 -28.90
CA ALA A 174 -10.41 14.00 -28.94
C ALA A 174 -9.75 13.89 -30.33
N ARG A 175 -9.99 12.79 -31.06
CA ARG A 175 -9.48 12.60 -32.43
C ARG A 175 -10.23 13.46 -33.44
N VAL A 176 -11.56 13.51 -33.37
CA VAL A 176 -12.41 14.32 -34.27
C VAL A 176 -12.08 15.82 -34.11
N PHE A 177 -11.94 16.29 -32.87
CA PHE A 177 -11.55 17.68 -32.59
C PHE A 177 -10.07 17.96 -32.72
N ARG A 178 -9.26 16.98 -33.20
CA ARG A 178 -7.80 17.11 -33.37
C ARG A 178 -7.08 17.61 -32.12
N VAL A 179 -7.55 17.20 -30.93
CA VAL A 179 -6.91 17.57 -29.66
C VAL A 179 -5.48 17.01 -29.63
N PRO A 180 -4.46 17.80 -29.32
CA PRO A 180 -3.10 17.33 -29.26
C PRO A 180 -2.93 16.20 -28.22
N ARG A 181 -2.11 15.21 -28.54
CA ARG A 181 -1.94 13.98 -27.73
C ARG A 181 -1.63 14.24 -26.26
N TRP A 182 -0.82 15.26 -25.96
CA TRP A 182 -0.47 15.60 -24.60
C TRP A 182 -1.68 16.12 -23.79
N ARG A 183 -2.61 16.87 -24.42
CA ARG A 183 -3.87 17.30 -23.78
C ARG A 183 -4.82 16.12 -23.57
N THR A 184 -4.93 15.21 -24.52
CA THR A 184 -5.69 13.97 -24.34
C THR A 184 -5.13 13.15 -23.18
N LEU A 185 -3.80 13.08 -23.05
CA LEU A 185 -3.13 12.41 -21.95
C LEU A 185 -3.48 13.05 -20.59
N THR A 186 -3.31 14.38 -20.48
CA THR A 186 -3.46 15.08 -19.20
C THR A 186 -4.91 15.31 -18.79
N ALA A 187 -5.82 15.54 -19.76
CA ALA A 187 -7.22 15.87 -19.47
C ALA A 187 -8.16 14.65 -19.45
N ILE A 188 -7.82 13.55 -20.14
CA ILE A 188 -8.69 12.37 -20.23
C ILE A 188 -8.02 11.18 -19.56
N THR A 189 -6.81 10.81 -20.00
CA THR A 189 -6.21 9.53 -19.60
C THR A 189 -5.66 9.58 -18.18
N ALA A 190 -4.90 10.61 -17.82
CA ALA A 190 -4.29 10.70 -16.49
C ALA A 190 -5.34 10.76 -15.35
N PRO A 191 -6.42 11.58 -15.44
CA PRO A 191 -7.48 11.54 -14.43
C PRO A 191 -8.18 10.18 -14.34
N ALA A 192 -8.44 9.52 -15.48
CA ALA A 192 -9.06 8.20 -15.50
C ALA A 192 -8.17 7.10 -14.88
N LEU A 193 -6.84 7.25 -14.93
CA LEU A 193 -5.88 6.31 -14.34
C LEU A 193 -5.67 6.52 -12.84
N TRP A 194 -6.01 7.69 -12.31
CA TRP A 194 -5.68 8.08 -10.95
C TRP A 194 -6.22 7.11 -9.88
N PRO A 195 -7.48 6.67 -9.91
CA PRO A 195 -8.02 5.70 -8.96
C PRO A 195 -7.26 4.36 -8.98
N TYR A 196 -6.84 3.92 -10.18
CA TYR A 196 -6.08 2.69 -10.36
C TYR A 196 -4.66 2.81 -9.78
N LEU A 197 -4.03 3.96 -9.96
CA LEU A 197 -2.72 4.25 -9.37
C LEU A 197 -2.80 4.26 -7.83
N ILE A 198 -3.80 4.91 -7.25
CA ILE A 198 -4.03 4.91 -5.80
C ILE A 198 -4.23 3.48 -5.28
N ALA A 199 -5.06 2.68 -5.96
CA ALA A 199 -5.30 1.29 -5.59
C ALA A 199 -4.01 0.45 -5.65
N ALA A 200 -3.23 0.59 -6.73
CA ALA A 200 -1.93 -0.07 -6.89
C ALA A 200 -0.94 0.34 -5.80
N CYS A 201 -0.84 1.62 -5.46
CA CYS A 201 0.05 2.12 -4.42
C CYS A 201 -0.35 1.61 -3.04
N ARG A 202 -1.65 1.55 -2.72
CA ARG A 202 -2.14 1.02 -1.43
C ARG A 202 -1.70 -0.42 -1.19
N VAL A 203 -1.83 -1.28 -2.19
CA VAL A 203 -1.37 -2.67 -2.11
C VAL A 203 0.16 -2.76 -2.20
N GLY A 204 0.74 -1.97 -3.10
CA GLY A 204 2.17 -2.00 -3.42
C GLY A 204 3.07 -1.64 -2.26
N VAL A 205 2.70 -0.66 -1.41
CA VAL A 205 3.51 -0.30 -0.23
C VAL A 205 3.66 -1.50 0.71
N GLY A 206 2.57 -2.21 1.00
CA GLY A 206 2.63 -3.41 1.86
C GLY A 206 3.51 -4.52 1.27
N LEU A 207 3.44 -4.73 -0.04
CA LEU A 207 4.30 -5.69 -0.76
C LEU A 207 5.76 -5.27 -0.71
N ALA A 208 6.06 -3.98 -0.94
CA ALA A 208 7.43 -3.44 -0.90
C ALA A 208 8.08 -3.67 0.46
N TRP A 209 7.37 -3.37 1.55
CA TRP A 209 7.89 -3.55 2.91
C TRP A 209 8.12 -5.02 3.23
N LYS A 210 7.16 -5.91 2.93
CA LYS A 210 7.32 -7.34 3.17
C LYS A 210 8.52 -7.92 2.40
N ALA A 211 8.62 -7.61 1.13
CA ALA A 211 9.66 -8.13 0.26
C ALA A 211 11.04 -7.52 0.57
N GLY A 212 11.09 -6.21 0.77
CA GLY A 212 12.33 -5.49 1.05
C GLY A 212 12.97 -5.89 2.38
N VAL A 213 12.17 -5.98 3.46
CA VAL A 213 12.68 -6.46 4.76
C VAL A 213 13.12 -7.93 4.67
N SER A 214 12.36 -8.79 3.95
CA SER A 214 12.79 -10.18 3.74
C SER A 214 14.13 -10.26 3.01
N ALA A 215 14.34 -9.39 2.04
CA ALA A 215 15.60 -9.29 1.31
C ALA A 215 16.75 -8.83 2.22
N GLU A 216 16.53 -7.86 3.10
CA GLU A 216 17.54 -7.42 4.06
C GLU A 216 17.86 -8.49 5.09
N VAL A 217 16.87 -9.24 5.57
CA VAL A 217 17.06 -10.33 6.55
C VAL A 217 17.91 -11.45 5.97
N ILE A 218 17.78 -11.76 4.68
CA ILE A 218 18.54 -12.82 4.00
C ILE A 218 19.89 -12.29 3.51
N GLY A 219 19.90 -11.08 2.93
CA GLY A 219 21.10 -10.48 2.33
C GLY A 219 22.04 -9.80 3.32
N LEU A 220 21.60 -9.51 4.53
CA LEU A 220 22.36 -8.92 5.64
C LEU A 220 23.14 -7.64 5.26
N PRO A 221 22.56 -6.68 4.55
CA PRO A 221 23.26 -5.44 4.25
C PRO A 221 23.51 -4.65 5.55
N ALA A 222 24.75 -4.18 5.73
CA ALA A 222 25.17 -3.52 6.95
C ALA A 222 24.35 -2.26 7.28
N GLY A 223 23.97 -2.11 8.54
CA GLY A 223 23.25 -0.95 9.08
C GLY A 223 21.80 -0.87 8.64
N THR A 224 21.13 -2.00 8.37
CA THR A 224 19.71 -2.09 8.04
C THR A 224 18.90 -2.75 9.16
N ILE A 225 17.58 -2.61 9.12
CA ILE A 225 16.67 -3.28 10.06
C ILE A 225 16.76 -4.80 9.89
N GLY A 226 16.89 -5.29 8.65
CA GLY A 226 17.04 -6.73 8.38
C GLY A 226 18.26 -7.34 9.02
N GLU A 227 19.40 -6.65 9.02
CA GLU A 227 20.59 -7.06 9.76
C GLU A 227 20.32 -7.12 11.27
N ARG A 228 19.65 -6.09 11.85
CA ARG A 228 19.30 -6.06 13.27
C ARG A 228 18.38 -7.20 13.67
N LEU A 229 17.38 -7.52 12.84
CA LEU A 229 16.50 -8.67 13.06
C LEU A 229 17.27 -10.00 13.05
N SER A 230 18.19 -10.15 12.10
CA SER A 230 19.03 -11.37 12.00
C SER A 230 19.95 -11.52 13.18
N MET A 231 20.56 -10.43 13.66
CA MET A 231 21.37 -10.44 14.88
C MET A 231 20.53 -10.74 16.12
N ALA A 232 19.34 -10.12 16.26
CA ALA A 232 18.42 -10.42 17.36
C ALA A 232 18.01 -11.90 17.40
N LYS A 233 17.78 -12.50 16.23
CA LYS A 233 17.53 -13.95 16.08
C LYS A 233 18.73 -14.78 16.52
N LEU A 234 19.94 -14.44 16.10
CA LEU A 234 21.17 -15.17 16.40
C LEU A 234 21.48 -15.16 17.90
N TYR A 235 21.24 -14.02 18.57
CA TYR A 235 21.48 -13.85 20.00
C TYR A 235 20.28 -14.21 20.87
N LEU A 236 19.18 -14.71 20.27
CA LEU A 236 17.92 -15.04 20.97
C LEU A 236 17.34 -13.84 21.75
N ALA A 237 17.65 -12.61 21.28
CA ALA A 237 17.14 -11.37 21.87
C ALA A 237 15.72 -11.08 21.34
N THR A 238 14.74 -11.85 21.82
CA THR A 238 13.35 -11.81 21.33
C THR A 238 12.72 -10.44 21.52
N GLY A 239 13.06 -9.73 22.59
CA GLY A 239 12.59 -8.35 22.82
C GLY A 239 13.00 -7.40 21.70
N ASP A 240 14.25 -7.46 21.23
CA ASP A 240 14.74 -6.66 20.11
C ASP A 240 14.08 -7.05 18.79
N LEU A 241 13.87 -8.36 18.58
CA LEU A 241 13.19 -8.86 17.37
C LEU A 241 11.77 -8.31 17.26
N PHE A 242 10.99 -8.37 18.33
CA PHE A 242 9.65 -7.79 18.36
C PHE A 242 9.67 -6.27 18.26
N ALA A 243 10.62 -5.58 18.89
CA ALA A 243 10.76 -4.13 18.83
C ALA A 243 11.03 -3.67 17.38
N TRP A 244 12.00 -4.27 16.69
CA TRP A 244 12.27 -3.95 15.29
C TRP A 244 11.11 -4.33 14.36
N THR A 245 10.38 -5.41 14.66
CA THR A 245 9.16 -5.75 13.91
C THR A 245 8.09 -4.67 14.07
N ALA A 246 7.91 -4.14 15.29
CA ALA A 246 6.98 -3.02 15.51
C ALA A 246 7.41 -1.75 14.75
N VAL A 247 8.72 -1.48 14.69
CA VAL A 247 9.28 -0.36 13.88
C VAL A 247 8.97 -0.55 12.39
N ILE A 248 9.14 -1.76 11.84
CA ILE A 248 8.80 -2.05 10.44
C ILE A 248 7.32 -1.76 10.16
N VAL A 249 6.44 -2.23 11.03
CA VAL A 249 4.99 -1.98 10.90
C VAL A 249 4.69 -0.48 10.97
N ALA A 250 5.28 0.24 11.91
CA ALA A 250 5.09 1.69 12.04
C ALA A 250 5.59 2.46 10.80
N LEU A 251 6.77 2.11 10.29
CA LEU A 251 7.33 2.71 9.07
C LEU A 251 6.49 2.36 7.84
N GLY A 252 5.99 1.13 7.73
CA GLY A 252 5.09 0.69 6.66
C GLY A 252 3.81 1.52 6.64
N ILE A 253 3.14 1.66 7.80
CA ILE A 253 1.93 2.49 7.94
C ILE A 253 2.22 3.96 7.64
N ALA A 254 3.34 4.50 8.13
CA ALA A 254 3.72 5.88 7.88
C ALA A 254 3.94 6.13 6.37
N THR A 255 4.65 5.22 5.71
CA THR A 255 4.92 5.29 4.26
C THR A 255 3.62 5.18 3.45
N GLU A 256 2.72 4.26 3.81
CA GLU A 256 1.42 4.12 3.15
C GLU A 256 0.59 5.40 3.27
N ARG A 257 0.46 5.93 4.49
CA ARG A 257 -0.29 7.18 4.73
C ARG A 257 0.31 8.35 3.97
N LEU A 258 1.64 8.46 3.97
CA LEU A 258 2.34 9.52 3.24
C LEU A 258 2.11 9.40 1.72
N ALA A 259 2.24 8.19 1.17
CA ALA A 259 2.00 7.94 -0.25
C ALA A 259 0.56 8.29 -0.65
N LEU A 260 -0.43 7.83 0.11
CA LEU A 260 -1.84 8.12 -0.17
C LEU A 260 -2.17 9.61 0.02
N TRP A 261 -1.58 10.29 1.00
CA TRP A 261 -1.75 11.72 1.19
C TRP A 261 -1.15 12.53 0.03
N LEU A 262 0.05 12.16 -0.44
CA LEU A 262 0.69 12.80 -1.60
C LEU A 262 -0.16 12.61 -2.86
N LEU A 263 -0.63 11.39 -3.11
CA LEU A 263 -1.50 11.08 -4.25
C LEU A 263 -2.82 11.84 -4.19
N GLY A 264 -3.51 11.85 -3.05
CA GLY A 264 -4.76 12.60 -2.89
C GLY A 264 -4.57 14.14 -2.99
N ARG A 265 -3.38 14.64 -2.64
CA ARG A 265 -3.07 16.06 -2.87
C ARG A 265 -2.81 16.37 -4.35
N ALA A 266 -2.20 15.44 -5.08
CA ALA A 266 -2.00 15.56 -6.52
C ALA A 266 -3.33 15.47 -7.27
N GLU A 267 -4.24 14.57 -6.91
CA GLU A 267 -5.59 14.44 -7.49
C GLU A 267 -6.35 15.75 -7.46
N ARG A 268 -6.43 16.40 -6.29
CA ARG A 268 -7.10 17.70 -6.12
C ARG A 268 -6.54 18.82 -7.00
N ARG A 269 -5.27 18.75 -7.39
CA ARG A 269 -4.68 19.71 -8.32
C ARG A 269 -5.12 19.46 -9.77
N PHE A 270 -5.39 18.22 -10.14
CA PHE A 270 -5.90 17.88 -11.47
C PHE A 270 -7.40 18.20 -11.61
N GLU A 271 -8.20 18.00 -10.58
CA GLU A 271 -9.62 18.39 -10.57
C GLU A 271 -9.81 19.90 -10.63
N GLY A 272 -8.95 20.69 -9.98
CA GLY A 272 -9.00 22.16 -9.98
C GLY A 272 -8.54 22.83 -11.29
N VAL A 273 -7.95 22.09 -12.22
CA VAL A 273 -7.50 22.61 -13.53
C VAL A 273 -8.52 22.26 -14.64
N GLY A 274 -9.54 21.45 -14.32
CA GLY A 274 -10.51 20.91 -15.28
C GLY A 274 -11.88 21.60 -15.28
N LEU A 275 -12.07 22.76 -14.61
CA LEU A 275 -13.30 23.58 -14.66
C LEU A 275 -13.05 24.94 -15.28
#